data_5dd8d47153ab87de17e32ce70a1916b3
#
_entry.id   5dd8d47153ab87de17e32ce70a1916b3
#
_cell.length_a   1.000
_cell.length_b   1.000
_cell.length_c   1.000
_cell.angle_alpha   90.00
_cell.angle_beta   90.00
_cell.angle_gamma   90.00
#
_symmetry.space_group_name_H-M   'P 1'
#
loop_
_entity.id
_entity.type
_entity.pdbx_description
1 polymer ?
#
loop_
_entity_poly.entity_id
_entity_poly.type
_entity_poly.pdbx_seq_one_letter_code
_entity_poly.pdbx_strand_id
1 'polypeptide(L)'
;MDNVVSDTIWNREILKGFIDLLNGEFMGKFSTFKVIVRKPDEDFKLEAYPCAVLQITNSRFSVDRYYKKESYIVSKDKENYRGIVDKSPLTYDINLQLDFYAKKENDLDTLEITWLSYFRRDFNLQVKTREGNDDDVHVMPDEGVTKRLDEMNGKDRLFRRCFNYKVYGRI
;
A
#
# COMPACT_ATOMS: atom_id res chain seq x y z
N MET A 1 5.67 -30.70 -13.37
CA MET A 1 6.05 -30.10 -12.06
C MET A 1 5.27 -28.82 -11.98
N ASP A 2 4.10 -28.87 -11.39
CA ASP A 2 3.33 -27.64 -11.16
C ASP A 2 4.02 -26.92 -10.02
N ASN A 3 4.70 -25.84 -10.38
CA ASN A 3 5.24 -24.90 -9.40
C ASN A 3 4.05 -24.34 -8.63
N VAL A 4 3.90 -24.73 -7.38
CA VAL A 4 3.04 -24.00 -6.45
C VAL A 4 3.69 -22.62 -6.29
N VAL A 5 3.18 -21.70 -7.08
CA VAL A 5 3.65 -20.31 -7.07
C VAL A 5 3.02 -19.69 -5.83
N SER A 6 3.84 -19.36 -4.85
CA SER A 6 3.36 -18.60 -3.70
C SER A 6 2.97 -17.21 -4.20
N ASP A 7 1.71 -16.84 -3.98
CA ASP A 7 1.19 -15.52 -4.36
C ASP A 7 2.01 -14.41 -3.68
N THR A 8 2.94 -13.84 -4.43
CA THR A 8 3.85 -12.81 -3.91
C THR A 8 3.17 -11.46 -3.90
N ILE A 9 3.15 -10.82 -2.74
CA ILE A 9 2.67 -9.46 -2.55
C ILE A 9 3.78 -8.62 -1.92
N TRP A 10 4.36 -7.74 -2.71
CA TRP A 10 5.48 -6.91 -2.32
C TRP A 10 5.23 -5.42 -2.63
N ASN A 11 6.22 -4.60 -2.51
CA ASN A 11 6.15 -3.14 -2.66
C ASN A 11 5.40 -2.69 -3.93
N ARG A 12 5.65 -3.35 -5.07
CA ARG A 12 5.05 -2.98 -6.35
C ARG A 12 3.55 -3.24 -6.38
N GLU A 13 3.14 -4.41 -5.92
CA GLU A 13 1.75 -4.85 -5.89
C GLU A 13 0.94 -3.96 -4.93
N ILE A 14 1.52 -3.65 -3.76
CA ILE A 14 0.92 -2.76 -2.76
C ILE A 14 0.77 -1.34 -3.30
N LEU A 15 1.83 -0.77 -3.89
CA LEU A 15 1.76 0.58 -4.48
C LEU A 15 0.70 0.65 -5.58
N LYS A 16 0.62 -0.38 -6.43
CA LYS A 16 -0.40 -0.45 -7.48
C LYS A 16 -1.81 -0.50 -6.89
N GLY A 17 -2.06 -1.32 -5.87
CA GLY A 17 -3.34 -1.37 -5.17
C GLY A 17 -3.75 -0.02 -4.59
N PHE A 18 -2.82 0.71 -3.96
CA PHE A 18 -3.08 2.07 -3.46
C PHE A 18 -3.35 3.07 -4.60
N ILE A 19 -2.63 2.98 -5.72
CA ILE A 19 -2.86 3.84 -6.89
C ILE A 19 -4.27 3.62 -7.44
N ASP A 20 -4.68 2.37 -7.62
CA ASP A 20 -5.99 2.02 -8.15
C ASP A 20 -7.10 2.49 -7.20
N LEU A 21 -6.93 2.31 -5.89
CA LEU A 21 -7.84 2.79 -4.85
C LEU A 21 -7.98 4.32 -4.86
N LEU A 22 -6.87 5.05 -4.82
CA LEU A 22 -6.86 6.52 -4.82
C LEU A 22 -7.45 7.10 -6.10
N ASN A 23 -7.15 6.51 -7.24
CA ASN A 23 -7.73 6.93 -8.52
C ASN A 23 -9.25 6.67 -8.54
N GLY A 24 -9.71 5.53 -8.07
CA GLY A 24 -11.13 5.20 -7.96
C GLY A 24 -11.91 6.20 -7.11
N GLU A 25 -11.33 6.63 -5.99
CA GLU A 25 -11.98 7.54 -5.03
C GLU A 25 -11.95 9.02 -5.45
N PHE A 26 -10.88 9.47 -6.10
CA PHE A 26 -10.62 10.90 -6.27
C PHE A 26 -10.68 11.41 -7.72
N MET A 27 -10.49 10.59 -8.75
CA MET A 27 -10.54 11.05 -10.14
C MET A 27 -11.91 11.59 -10.57
N GLY A 28 -12.99 11.10 -9.94
CA GLY A 28 -14.34 11.63 -10.18
C GLY A 28 -14.64 12.96 -9.46
N LYS A 29 -13.87 13.30 -8.42
CA LYS A 29 -14.07 14.50 -7.59
C LYS A 29 -13.21 15.67 -8.01
N PHE A 30 -12.03 15.37 -8.55
CA PHE A 30 -11.05 16.38 -8.99
C PHE A 30 -10.61 16.09 -10.42
N SER A 31 -10.80 17.05 -11.32
CA SER A 31 -10.45 16.91 -12.76
C SER A 31 -8.94 16.74 -13.01
N THR A 32 -8.10 17.12 -12.06
CA THR A 32 -6.63 17.14 -12.19
C THR A 32 -5.91 16.27 -11.17
N PHE A 33 -6.64 15.41 -10.46
CA PHE A 33 -6.03 14.55 -9.43
C PHE A 33 -5.02 13.59 -10.03
N LYS A 34 -3.84 13.50 -9.41
CA LYS A 34 -2.79 12.56 -9.79
C LYS A 34 -2.23 11.84 -8.58
N VAL A 35 -1.90 10.57 -8.75
CA VAL A 35 -1.16 9.78 -7.78
C VAL A 35 0.28 9.62 -8.25
N ILE A 36 1.23 9.97 -7.41
CA ILE A 36 2.65 9.97 -7.71
C ILE A 36 3.35 9.03 -6.72
N VAL A 37 4.21 8.17 -7.22
CA VAL A 37 5.07 7.33 -6.38
C VAL A 37 6.42 8.00 -6.26
N ARG A 38 6.81 8.32 -5.02
CA ARG A 38 8.11 8.89 -4.72
C ARG A 38 9.11 7.77 -4.44
N LYS A 39 10.24 7.80 -5.12
CA LYS A 39 11.40 7.00 -4.76
C LYS A 39 12.30 7.78 -3.78
N PRO A 40 13.00 7.09 -2.86
CA PRO A 40 13.77 7.76 -1.80
C PRO A 40 14.84 8.74 -2.29
N ASP A 41 15.42 8.48 -3.46
CA ASP A 41 16.61 9.21 -3.97
C ASP A 41 16.30 10.14 -5.15
N GLU A 42 15.04 10.37 -5.50
CA GLU A 42 14.66 11.23 -6.62
C GLU A 42 14.32 12.65 -6.16
N ASP A 43 14.87 13.65 -6.87
CA ASP A 43 14.40 15.03 -6.78
C ASP A 43 12.92 15.10 -7.18
N PHE A 44 12.09 15.47 -6.22
CA PHE A 44 10.66 15.40 -6.35
C PHE A 44 10.06 16.75 -6.68
N LYS A 45 9.43 16.86 -7.87
CA LYS A 45 8.66 18.04 -8.27
C LYS A 45 7.19 17.71 -8.40
N LEU A 46 6.35 18.48 -7.73
CA LEU A 46 4.90 18.39 -7.85
C LEU A 46 4.45 19.23 -9.04
N GLU A 47 3.91 18.57 -10.07
CA GLU A 47 3.48 19.23 -11.31
C GLU A 47 1.96 19.48 -11.36
N ALA A 48 1.19 18.74 -10.58
CA ALA A 48 -0.26 18.82 -10.58
C ALA A 48 -0.83 18.87 -9.16
N TYR A 49 -1.93 19.59 -8.99
CA TYR A 49 -2.67 19.74 -7.73
C TYR A 49 -4.18 19.66 -7.98
N PRO A 50 -4.97 19.08 -7.08
CA PRO A 50 -4.50 18.31 -5.92
C PRO A 50 -3.86 17.00 -6.35
N CYS A 51 -2.99 16.43 -5.51
CA CYS A 51 -2.33 15.17 -5.78
C CYS A 51 -2.11 14.34 -4.52
N ALA A 52 -1.91 13.06 -4.71
CA ALA A 52 -1.46 12.14 -3.68
C ALA A 52 -0.03 11.66 -3.99
N VAL A 53 0.79 11.55 -2.98
CA VAL A 53 2.16 11.03 -3.08
C VAL A 53 2.27 9.80 -2.18
N LEU A 54 2.66 8.69 -2.77
CA LEU A 54 2.91 7.43 -2.07
C LEU A 54 4.41 7.19 -1.96
N GLN A 55 4.87 6.83 -0.77
CA GLN A 55 6.26 6.46 -0.52
C GLN A 55 6.32 5.27 0.42
N ILE A 56 7.09 4.23 0.05
CA ILE A 56 7.49 3.20 0.99
C ILE A 56 8.70 3.70 1.74
N THR A 57 8.55 3.82 3.06
CA THR A 57 9.60 4.36 3.94
C THR A 57 10.51 3.27 4.49
N ASN A 58 9.95 2.08 4.72
CA ASN A 58 10.70 0.94 5.23
C ASN A 58 9.98 -0.38 4.88
N SER A 59 10.76 -1.46 4.77
CA SER A 59 10.25 -2.83 4.62
C SER A 59 11.14 -3.75 5.45
N ARG A 60 10.57 -4.50 6.39
CA ARG A 60 11.32 -5.40 7.25
C ARG A 60 10.64 -6.75 7.38
N PHE A 61 11.43 -7.79 7.57
CA PHE A 61 10.92 -9.11 7.90
C PHE A 61 10.16 -9.09 9.23
N SER A 62 8.96 -9.68 9.25
CA SER A 62 8.11 -9.73 10.44
C SER A 62 8.32 -11.04 11.18
N VAL A 63 9.15 -10.99 12.22
CA VAL A 63 9.42 -12.16 13.07
C VAL A 63 8.16 -12.63 13.79
N ASP A 64 7.32 -11.70 14.23
CA ASP A 64 6.13 -11.98 15.03
C ASP A 64 5.03 -12.68 14.22
N ARG A 65 5.00 -12.45 12.90
CA ARG A 65 4.03 -13.06 11.98
C ARG A 65 4.58 -14.28 11.24
N TYR A 66 5.86 -14.57 11.43
CA TYR A 66 6.47 -15.73 10.82
C TYR A 66 6.15 -16.99 11.62
N TYR A 67 5.15 -17.71 11.17
CA TYR A 67 4.88 -19.06 11.68
C TYR A 67 5.60 -20.07 10.81
N LYS A 68 6.61 -20.71 11.39
CA LYS A 68 7.30 -21.84 10.75
C LYS A 68 6.38 -23.09 10.75
N LYS A 69 5.25 -22.98 10.04
CA LYS A 69 4.39 -24.13 9.75
C LYS A 69 4.78 -24.68 8.39
N GLU A 70 5.56 -25.72 8.39
CA GLU A 70 5.62 -26.61 7.25
C GLU A 70 4.28 -27.33 7.20
N SER A 71 3.37 -26.89 6.35
CA SER A 71 2.12 -27.62 6.11
C SER A 71 2.41 -28.71 5.08
N TYR A 72 2.33 -29.93 5.52
CA TYR A 72 2.40 -31.09 4.62
C TYR A 72 1.02 -31.28 4.00
N ILE A 73 0.86 -30.98 2.73
CA ILE A 73 -0.30 -31.41 1.96
C ILE A 73 -0.02 -32.85 1.53
N VAL A 74 -0.62 -33.80 2.22
CA VAL A 74 -0.60 -35.18 1.76
C VAL A 74 -1.56 -35.27 0.58
N SER A 75 -1.02 -35.44 -0.62
CA SER A 75 -1.84 -35.79 -1.79
C SER A 75 -2.65 -37.06 -1.48
N LYS A 76 -3.95 -37.03 -1.74
CA LYS A 76 -4.83 -38.19 -1.61
C LYS A 76 -4.59 -39.26 -2.67
N ASP A 77 -3.60 -39.07 -3.52
CA ASP A 77 -3.22 -40.06 -4.53
C ASP A 77 -2.51 -41.23 -3.83
N LYS A 78 -3.24 -42.30 -3.63
CA LYS A 78 -2.77 -43.50 -2.89
C LYS A 78 -1.65 -44.26 -3.60
N GLU A 79 -1.37 -43.95 -4.85
CA GLU A 79 -0.36 -44.64 -5.66
C GLU A 79 1.00 -43.94 -5.68
N ASN A 80 1.02 -42.63 -5.37
CA ASN A 80 2.24 -41.87 -5.31
C ASN A 80 2.29 -41.02 -4.02
N TYR A 81 2.93 -41.51 -2.99
CA TYR A 81 3.21 -40.80 -1.74
C TYR A 81 4.20 -39.63 -2.00
N ARG A 82 3.77 -38.61 -2.72
CA ARG A 82 4.52 -37.38 -2.89
C ARG A 82 3.95 -36.32 -1.97
N GLY A 83 4.58 -36.12 -0.83
CA GLY A 83 4.32 -34.95 0.02
C GLY A 83 4.81 -33.69 -0.70
N ILE A 84 3.92 -32.76 -1.01
CA ILE A 84 4.29 -31.41 -1.42
C ILE A 84 4.54 -30.64 -0.12
N VAL A 85 5.77 -30.27 0.13
CA VAL A 85 6.12 -29.36 1.24
C VAL A 85 5.85 -27.94 0.74
N ASP A 86 4.74 -27.38 1.15
CA ASP A 86 4.46 -25.97 0.90
C ASP A 86 5.21 -25.15 1.95
N LYS A 87 6.13 -24.31 1.50
CA LYS A 87 6.86 -23.40 2.39
C LYS A 87 5.92 -22.25 2.73
N SER A 88 5.71 -22.02 4.02
CA SER A 88 5.00 -20.83 4.47
C SER A 88 5.65 -19.57 3.89
N PRO A 89 4.87 -18.66 3.30
CA PRO A 89 5.41 -17.44 2.74
C PRO A 89 6.10 -16.61 3.83
N LEU A 90 7.21 -15.98 3.48
CA LEU A 90 7.90 -15.03 4.36
C LEU A 90 7.04 -13.78 4.49
N THR A 91 6.73 -13.38 5.71
CA THR A 91 5.90 -12.22 6.01
C THR A 91 6.75 -10.98 6.27
N TYR A 92 6.32 -9.84 5.72
CA TYR A 92 7.00 -8.56 5.84
C TYR A 92 6.06 -7.47 6.32
N ASP A 93 6.60 -6.57 7.15
CA ASP A 93 5.98 -5.32 7.52
C ASP A 93 6.52 -4.22 6.61
N ILE A 94 5.63 -3.58 5.88
CA ILE A 94 5.95 -2.53 4.92
C ILE A 94 5.33 -1.23 5.44
N ASN A 95 6.16 -0.24 5.73
CA ASN A 95 5.70 1.07 6.16
C ASN A 95 5.51 1.95 4.92
N LEU A 96 4.28 2.43 4.74
CA LEU A 96 3.87 3.26 3.62
C LEU A 96 3.42 4.63 4.15
N GLN A 97 3.90 5.68 3.52
CA GLN A 97 3.47 7.04 3.75
C GLN A 97 2.63 7.52 2.55
N LEU A 98 1.48 8.09 2.86
CA LEU A 98 0.57 8.73 1.92
C LEU A 98 0.47 10.21 2.27
N ASP A 99 0.87 11.06 1.34
CA ASP A 99 0.78 12.51 1.47
C ASP A 99 -0.23 13.06 0.47
N PHE A 100 -1.18 13.87 0.94
CA PHE A 100 -2.01 14.68 0.09
C PHE A 100 -1.46 16.11 0.01
N TYR A 101 -1.43 16.65 -1.20
CA TYR A 101 -1.00 18.02 -1.47
C TYR A 101 -2.07 18.79 -2.23
N ALA A 102 -2.33 20.03 -1.81
CA ALA A 102 -3.23 20.94 -2.50
C ALA A 102 -2.76 22.40 -2.37
N LYS A 103 -3.12 23.23 -3.37
CA LYS A 103 -2.90 24.68 -3.34
C LYS A 103 -3.97 25.41 -2.54
N LYS A 104 -5.15 24.80 -2.38
CA LYS A 104 -6.27 25.35 -1.62
C LYS A 104 -6.54 24.46 -0.42
N GLU A 105 -6.74 25.08 0.74
CA GLU A 105 -7.03 24.36 1.99
C GLU A 105 -8.32 23.55 1.87
N ASN A 106 -9.37 24.09 1.26
CA ASN A 106 -10.64 23.39 1.06
C ASN A 106 -10.50 22.10 0.22
N ASP A 107 -9.63 22.11 -0.79
CA ASP A 107 -9.37 20.90 -1.58
C ASP A 107 -8.68 19.84 -0.73
N LEU A 108 -7.74 20.25 0.13
CA LEU A 108 -7.05 19.35 1.04
C LEU A 108 -7.98 18.78 2.10
N ASP A 109 -8.85 19.60 2.68
CA ASP A 109 -9.86 19.16 3.65
C ASP A 109 -10.84 18.16 3.01
N THR A 110 -11.21 18.39 1.76
CA THR A 110 -12.04 17.45 1.00
C THR A 110 -11.35 16.11 0.79
N LEU A 111 -10.06 16.11 0.45
CA LEU A 111 -9.25 14.90 0.33
C LEU A 111 -9.16 14.15 1.68
N GLU A 112 -8.84 14.89 2.76
CA GLU A 112 -8.72 14.34 4.10
C GLU A 112 -10.04 13.73 4.60
N ILE A 113 -11.15 14.46 4.51
CA ILE A 113 -12.47 14.00 4.96
C ILE A 113 -12.90 12.76 4.14
N THR A 114 -12.74 12.81 2.83
CA THR A 114 -13.07 11.66 1.98
C THR A 114 -12.24 10.44 2.38
N TRP A 115 -10.93 10.60 2.51
CA TRP A 115 -10.04 9.50 2.87
C TRP A 115 -10.37 8.92 4.23
N LEU A 116 -10.52 9.75 5.25
CA LEU A 116 -10.84 9.32 6.62
C LEU A 116 -12.24 8.72 6.74
N SER A 117 -13.18 9.08 5.88
CA SER A 117 -14.52 8.48 5.90
C SER A 117 -14.50 6.99 5.56
N TYR A 118 -13.60 6.58 4.68
CA TYR A 118 -13.47 5.18 4.24
C TYR A 118 -12.34 4.43 4.96
N PHE A 119 -11.24 5.11 5.28
CA PHE A 119 -9.98 4.49 5.71
C PHE A 119 -9.49 4.98 7.08
N ARG A 120 -10.43 5.31 7.95
CA ARG A 120 -10.15 5.77 9.31
C ARG A 120 -9.54 4.69 10.21
N ARG A 121 -9.85 3.43 9.90
CA ARG A 121 -9.39 2.26 10.64
C ARG A 121 -8.55 1.38 9.72
N ASP A 122 -8.19 0.22 10.23
CA ASP A 122 -7.65 -0.85 9.41
C ASP A 122 -8.64 -1.23 8.30
N PHE A 123 -8.11 -1.56 7.15
CA PHE A 123 -8.88 -1.98 5.98
C PHE A 123 -8.11 -3.01 5.16
N ASN A 124 -8.83 -3.71 4.28
CA ASN A 124 -8.22 -4.61 3.33
C ASN A 124 -8.07 -3.90 1.99
N LEU A 125 -6.84 -3.87 1.50
CA LEU A 125 -6.50 -3.34 0.18
C LEU A 125 -6.53 -4.49 -0.82
N GLN A 126 -7.36 -4.37 -1.84
CA GLN A 126 -7.33 -5.31 -2.97
C GLN A 126 -6.08 -5.07 -3.80
N VAL A 127 -5.33 -6.13 -4.03
CA VAL A 127 -4.12 -6.12 -4.84
C VAL A 127 -4.14 -7.25 -5.84
N LYS A 128 -3.48 -7.06 -6.98
CA LYS A 128 -3.16 -8.17 -7.86
C LYS A 128 -1.79 -8.71 -7.49
N THR A 129 -1.73 -9.99 -7.18
CA THR A 129 -0.47 -10.67 -6.91
C THR A 129 0.42 -10.64 -8.13
N ARG A 130 1.69 -10.99 -7.97
CA ARG A 130 2.65 -11.05 -9.08
C ARG A 130 2.21 -12.04 -10.15
N GLU A 131 1.52 -13.07 -9.77
CA GLU A 131 0.97 -14.15 -10.59
C GLU A 131 -0.34 -13.76 -11.28
N GLY A 132 -0.92 -12.61 -10.89
CA GLY A 132 -2.13 -12.03 -11.48
C GLY A 132 -3.43 -12.39 -10.77
N ASN A 133 -3.37 -13.09 -9.64
CA ASN A 133 -4.54 -13.42 -8.81
C ASN A 133 -4.97 -12.20 -8.00
N ASP A 134 -6.26 -12.08 -7.75
CA ASP A 134 -6.79 -11.06 -6.85
C ASP A 134 -6.64 -11.54 -5.40
N ASP A 135 -6.13 -10.66 -4.52
CA ASP A 135 -5.94 -10.97 -3.12
C ASP A 135 -6.11 -9.70 -2.26
N ASP A 136 -6.32 -9.89 -0.96
CA ASP A 136 -6.51 -8.81 -0.01
C ASP A 136 -5.30 -8.68 0.91
N VAL A 137 -4.82 -7.46 1.07
CA VAL A 137 -3.73 -7.12 1.99
C VAL A 137 -4.26 -6.27 3.11
N HIS A 138 -3.98 -6.67 4.33
CA HIS A 138 -4.36 -5.91 5.51
C HIS A 138 -3.49 -4.67 5.68
N VAL A 139 -4.13 -3.51 5.84
CA VAL A 139 -3.51 -2.21 6.02
C VAL A 139 -3.96 -1.63 7.34
N MET A 140 -3.01 -1.27 8.19
CA MET A 140 -3.25 -0.64 9.49
C MET A 140 -2.71 0.79 9.48
N PRO A 141 -3.47 1.77 9.98
CA PRO A 141 -2.90 3.07 10.29
C PRO A 141 -1.75 2.88 11.29
N ASP A 142 -0.59 3.46 11.00
CA ASP A 142 0.46 3.57 12.00
C ASP A 142 0.07 4.66 13.00
N GLU A 143 0.39 4.50 14.28
CA GLU A 143 -0.04 5.39 15.39
C GLU A 143 0.45 6.84 15.26
N GLY A 144 0.88 7.22 14.10
CA GLY A 144 1.30 8.57 13.75
C GLY A 144 0.10 9.45 13.43
N VAL A 145 -0.08 10.45 14.25
CA VAL A 145 -0.98 11.58 14.04
C VAL A 145 -0.86 12.09 12.59
N THR A 146 -2.00 12.29 11.94
CA THR A 146 -2.09 13.09 10.71
C THR A 146 -1.35 14.42 10.93
N LYS A 147 -0.16 14.55 10.38
CA LYS A 147 0.62 15.79 10.52
C LYS A 147 0.13 16.80 9.49
N ARG A 148 -0.36 17.92 9.96
CA ARG A 148 -0.59 19.09 9.12
C ARG A 148 0.76 19.77 8.91
N LEU A 149 1.21 19.78 7.68
CA LEU A 149 2.44 20.47 7.28
C LEU A 149 2.08 21.48 6.20
N ASP A 150 2.37 22.74 6.45
CA ASP A 150 2.27 23.78 5.44
C ASP A 150 3.67 23.99 4.88
N GLU A 151 3.85 23.76 3.59
CA GLU A 151 5.13 23.97 2.91
C GLU A 151 5.04 25.21 2.01
N MET A 152 6.12 25.97 1.96
CA MET A 152 6.27 27.07 1.01
C MET A 152 7.02 26.55 -0.21
N ASN A 153 6.35 26.47 -1.35
CA ASN A 153 6.99 26.16 -2.62
C ASN A 153 7.21 27.47 -3.40
N GLY A 154 8.33 28.13 -3.14
CA GLY A 154 8.61 29.45 -3.68
C GLY A 154 7.67 30.51 -3.09
N LYS A 155 6.84 31.15 -3.94
CA LYS A 155 5.85 32.16 -3.52
C LYS A 155 4.48 31.57 -3.19
N ASP A 156 4.25 30.31 -3.57
CA ASP A 156 2.95 29.65 -3.38
C ASP A 156 2.95 28.84 -2.08
N ARG A 157 1.90 29.04 -1.28
CA ARG A 157 1.64 28.21 -0.10
C ARG A 157 1.11 26.85 -0.55
N LEU A 158 1.71 25.80 -0.03
CA LEU A 158 1.33 24.42 -0.32
C LEU A 158 0.85 23.75 0.97
N PHE A 159 -0.34 23.21 0.94
CA PHE A 159 -0.92 22.50 2.07
C PHE A 159 -0.68 21.00 1.92
N ARG A 160 -0.29 20.35 3.02
CA ARG A 160 0.02 18.91 3.06
C ARG A 160 -0.66 18.22 4.23
N ARG A 161 -1.17 17.01 3.99
CA ARG A 161 -1.61 16.04 5.01
C ARG A 161 -0.86 14.74 4.80
N CYS A 162 -0.31 14.21 5.89
CA CYS A 162 0.50 13.00 5.88
C CYS A 162 -0.19 11.91 6.69
N PHE A 163 -0.31 10.73 6.10
CA PHE A 163 -0.83 9.52 6.71
C PHE A 163 0.21 8.42 6.63
N ASN A 164 0.42 7.70 7.73
CA ASN A 164 1.33 6.57 7.78
C ASN A 164 0.56 5.28 7.97
N TYR A 165 0.94 4.26 7.22
CA TYR A 165 0.33 2.94 7.24
C TYR A 165 1.37 1.85 7.38
N LYS A 166 0.97 0.79 8.07
CA LYS A 166 1.67 -0.47 8.11
C LYS A 166 0.91 -1.47 7.25
N VAL A 167 1.57 -2.02 6.26
CA VAL A 167 1.00 -2.95 5.29
C VAL A 167 1.66 -4.31 5.44
N TYR A 168 0.89 -5.36 5.39
CA TYR A 168 1.37 -6.72 5.59
C TYR A 168 1.60 -7.43 4.26
N GLY A 169 2.86 -7.38 3.80
CA GLY A 169 3.30 -8.10 2.60
C GLY A 169 3.74 -9.53 2.86
N ARG A 170 3.94 -10.30 1.77
CA ARG A 170 4.46 -11.68 1.79
C ARG A 170 5.22 -12.02 0.51
N ILE A 171 6.22 -12.90 0.62
CA ILE A 171 7.03 -13.43 -0.48
C ILE A 171 7.03 -14.96 -0.42
#